data_0b881173df2be00d4fb09c40cc5d6047
#
_entry.id   0b881173df2be00d4fb09c40cc5d6047
#
_cell.length_a   1.000
_cell.length_b   1.000
_cell.length_c   1.000
_cell.angle_alpha   90.00
_cell.angle_beta   90.00
_cell.angle_gamma   90.00
#
_symmetry.space_group_name_H-M   'P 1'
#
loop_
_entity.id
_entity.type
_entity.pdbx_description
1 polymer ?
#
loop_
_entity_poly.entity_id
_entity_poly.type
_entity_poly.pdbx_seq_one_letter_code
_entity_poly.pdbx_strand_id
1 'polypeptide(L)'
;MNKSDKIFVAGHRGMGGSAITRKLKIDGYSNILVRSSKKLDLRNQLHVEDFFQSEKPDYVFLAAAKVGGILANNTYKASFMYDNLSIQNNVIHAAYKNHVNKLLFLGSSCIYPKFADQPIREESLLTSELEPTNEPYAIAKIAGLKMCQFYREQYDCNFISLMPTNLYGPNDNFDLENSHVLPALLRKFHEAKINKNSSVI
;
A
#
# COMPACT_ATOMS: atom_id res chain seq x y z
N MET A 1 -7.61 19.29 -6.59
CA MET A 1 -8.51 18.21 -7.10
C MET A 1 -9.91 18.77 -7.26
N ASN A 2 -10.46 18.76 -8.47
CA ASN A 2 -11.86 19.09 -8.75
C ASN A 2 -12.73 17.84 -8.57
N LYS A 3 -14.04 18.02 -8.32
CA LYS A 3 -14.94 16.88 -8.08
C LYS A 3 -15.13 15.96 -9.29
N SER A 4 -14.88 16.49 -10.49
CA SER A 4 -14.94 15.76 -11.77
C SER A 4 -13.64 15.11 -12.19
N ASP A 5 -12.52 15.41 -11.53
CA ASP A 5 -11.21 14.84 -11.88
C ASP A 5 -11.24 13.30 -11.78
N LYS A 6 -10.54 12.65 -12.68
CA LYS A 6 -10.48 11.20 -12.77
C LYS A 6 -9.44 10.66 -11.77
N ILE A 7 -9.90 9.93 -10.77
CA ILE A 7 -9.08 9.47 -9.65
C ILE A 7 -8.95 7.94 -9.68
N PHE A 8 -7.76 7.43 -9.89
CA PHE A 8 -7.50 5.99 -9.79
C PHE A 8 -7.08 5.60 -8.37
N VAL A 9 -7.85 4.68 -7.75
CA VAL A 9 -7.49 4.08 -6.46
C VAL A 9 -7.06 2.63 -6.69
N ALA A 10 -5.74 2.42 -6.80
CA ALA A 10 -5.14 1.11 -6.87
C ALA A 10 -5.21 0.44 -5.49
N GLY A 11 -5.78 -0.78 -5.41
CA GLY A 11 -5.95 -1.48 -4.13
C GLY A 11 -7.25 -1.12 -3.37
N HIS A 12 -8.28 -0.65 -4.05
CA HIS A 12 -9.57 -0.20 -3.49
C HIS A 12 -10.32 -1.22 -2.62
N ARG A 13 -9.97 -2.51 -2.66
CA ARG A 13 -10.58 -3.57 -1.85
C ARG A 13 -9.89 -3.80 -0.51
N GLY A 14 -8.62 -3.42 -0.39
CA GLY A 14 -7.89 -3.49 0.87
C GLY A 14 -8.34 -2.40 1.85
N MET A 15 -7.93 -2.51 3.11
CA MET A 15 -8.31 -1.61 4.18
C MET A 15 -8.06 -0.13 3.84
N GLY A 16 -6.83 0.24 3.51
CA GLY A 16 -6.46 1.63 3.18
C GLY A 16 -7.14 2.14 1.91
N GLY A 17 -7.09 1.35 0.81
CA GLY A 17 -7.70 1.75 -0.46
C GLY A 17 -9.22 1.87 -0.38
N SER A 18 -9.90 1.01 0.39
CA SER A 18 -11.35 1.12 0.60
C SER A 18 -11.72 2.34 1.43
N ALA A 19 -10.91 2.69 2.44
CA ALA A 19 -11.11 3.89 3.25
C ALA A 19 -10.95 5.15 2.39
N ILE A 20 -9.91 5.24 1.57
CA ILE A 20 -9.71 6.33 0.61
C ILE A 20 -10.90 6.43 -0.34
N THR A 21 -11.35 5.31 -0.92
CA THR A 21 -12.50 5.29 -1.84
C THR A 21 -13.78 5.79 -1.17
N ARG A 22 -14.06 5.36 0.08
CA ARG A 22 -15.21 5.84 0.86
C ARG A 22 -15.12 7.35 1.11
N LYS A 23 -13.96 7.83 1.55
CA LYS A 23 -13.74 9.25 1.83
C LYS A 23 -13.94 10.12 0.57
N LEU A 24 -13.35 9.72 -0.55
CA LEU A 24 -13.55 10.41 -1.82
C LEU A 24 -15.04 10.51 -2.21
N LYS A 25 -15.80 9.43 -2.06
CA LYS A 25 -17.25 9.42 -2.34
C LYS A 25 -18.01 10.35 -1.40
N ILE A 26 -17.73 10.32 -0.09
CA ILE A 26 -18.34 11.21 0.90
C ILE A 26 -18.05 12.67 0.57
N ASP A 27 -16.84 12.97 0.12
CA ASP A 27 -16.43 14.30 -0.27
C ASP A 27 -16.98 14.73 -1.65
N GLY A 28 -17.79 13.90 -2.31
CA GLY A 28 -18.50 14.24 -3.54
C GLY A 28 -17.66 14.10 -4.83
N TYR A 29 -16.55 13.34 -4.79
CA TYR A 29 -15.84 12.97 -6.03
C TYR A 29 -16.62 11.87 -6.76
N SER A 30 -16.97 12.12 -8.03
CA SER A 30 -17.84 11.22 -8.80
C SER A 30 -17.09 10.32 -9.78
N ASN A 31 -15.88 10.70 -10.18
CA ASN A 31 -15.12 10.01 -11.22
C ASN A 31 -13.98 9.17 -10.61
N ILE A 32 -14.35 8.13 -9.85
CA ILE A 32 -13.40 7.26 -9.15
C ILE A 32 -13.22 5.95 -9.95
N LEU A 33 -12.02 5.76 -10.48
CA LEU A 33 -11.61 4.53 -11.16
C LEU A 33 -11.12 3.50 -10.16
N VAL A 34 -11.66 2.30 -10.26
CA VAL A 34 -11.21 1.14 -9.47
C VAL A 34 -11.18 -0.10 -10.35
N ARG A 35 -10.18 -0.96 -10.16
CA ARG A 35 -10.06 -2.24 -10.86
C ARG A 35 -9.63 -3.33 -9.88
N SER A 36 -10.25 -4.50 -9.97
CA SER A 36 -9.78 -5.66 -9.22
C SER A 36 -8.53 -6.26 -9.86
N SER A 37 -7.73 -6.99 -9.10
CA SER A 37 -6.53 -7.68 -9.61
C SER A 37 -6.82 -8.68 -10.74
N LYS A 38 -8.05 -9.23 -10.81
CA LYS A 38 -8.50 -10.08 -11.92
C LYS A 38 -8.72 -9.30 -13.22
N LYS A 39 -9.04 -7.99 -13.14
CA LYS A 39 -9.27 -7.13 -14.31
C LYS A 39 -8.03 -6.31 -14.68
N LEU A 40 -7.20 -5.99 -13.71
CA LEU A 40 -5.95 -5.26 -13.88
C LEU A 40 -4.92 -5.81 -12.91
N ASP A 41 -4.06 -6.70 -13.39
CA ASP A 41 -2.89 -7.15 -12.64
C ASP A 41 -1.80 -6.08 -12.73
N LEU A 42 -1.58 -5.36 -11.63
CA LEU A 42 -0.59 -4.29 -11.56
C LEU A 42 0.87 -4.77 -11.67
N ARG A 43 1.11 -6.08 -11.59
CA ARG A 43 2.44 -6.67 -11.81
C ARG A 43 2.76 -6.82 -13.31
N ASN A 44 1.73 -6.80 -14.16
CA ASN A 44 1.90 -6.88 -15.60
C ASN A 44 2.04 -5.45 -16.16
N GLN A 45 3.24 -5.12 -16.63
CA GLN A 45 3.58 -3.81 -17.15
C GLN A 45 2.65 -3.39 -18.30
N LEU A 46 2.44 -4.26 -19.29
CA LEU A 46 1.62 -3.94 -20.47
C LEU A 46 0.17 -3.61 -20.07
N HIS A 47 -0.42 -4.42 -19.18
CA HIS A 47 -1.78 -4.14 -18.69
C HIS A 47 -1.90 -2.78 -17.98
N VAL A 48 -0.87 -2.40 -17.23
CA VAL A 48 -0.83 -1.10 -16.54
C VAL A 48 -0.67 0.04 -17.55
N GLU A 49 0.24 -0.09 -18.52
CA GLU A 49 0.44 0.90 -19.57
C GLU A 49 -0.84 1.13 -20.39
N ASP A 50 -1.48 0.06 -20.87
CA ASP A 50 -2.75 0.10 -21.61
C ASP A 50 -3.86 0.78 -20.79
N PHE A 51 -3.96 0.44 -19.49
CA PHE A 51 -4.93 1.06 -18.60
C PHE A 51 -4.69 2.57 -18.45
N PHE A 52 -3.47 3.00 -18.20
CA PHE A 52 -3.16 4.42 -18.05
C PHE A 52 -3.34 5.21 -19.35
N GLN A 53 -2.98 4.63 -20.50
CA GLN A 53 -3.18 5.26 -21.82
C GLN A 53 -4.66 5.42 -22.17
N SER A 54 -5.48 4.43 -21.83
CA SER A 54 -6.92 4.45 -22.14
C SER A 54 -7.72 5.29 -21.16
N GLU A 55 -7.47 5.14 -19.87
CA GLU A 55 -8.25 5.81 -18.82
C GLU A 55 -7.75 7.22 -18.49
N LYS A 56 -6.45 7.49 -18.63
CA LYS A 56 -5.80 8.80 -18.35
C LYS A 56 -6.23 9.40 -17.00
N PRO A 57 -5.91 8.75 -15.87
CA PRO A 57 -6.28 9.29 -14.57
C PRO A 57 -5.52 10.59 -14.28
N ASP A 58 -6.21 11.59 -13.71
CA ASP A 58 -5.60 12.84 -13.25
C ASP A 58 -4.85 12.66 -11.94
N TYR A 59 -5.36 11.79 -11.06
CA TYR A 59 -4.82 11.51 -9.73
C TYR A 59 -4.74 10.02 -9.46
N VAL A 60 -3.69 9.60 -8.75
CA VAL A 60 -3.47 8.19 -8.39
C VAL A 60 -3.23 8.05 -6.89
N PHE A 61 -4.00 7.19 -6.24
CA PHE A 61 -3.71 6.66 -4.91
C PHE A 61 -3.21 5.23 -5.04
N LEU A 62 -1.92 5.01 -4.82
CA LEU A 62 -1.30 3.69 -4.88
C LEU A 62 -1.30 3.05 -3.50
N ALA A 63 -2.43 2.41 -3.16
CA ALA A 63 -2.64 1.64 -1.94
C ALA A 63 -2.51 0.12 -2.18
N ALA A 64 -2.30 -0.30 -3.43
CA ALA A 64 -2.11 -1.70 -3.76
C ALA A 64 -0.72 -2.17 -3.33
N ALA A 65 -0.70 -3.24 -2.57
CA ALA A 65 0.53 -3.93 -2.16
C ALA A 65 0.20 -5.37 -1.75
N LYS A 66 1.19 -6.24 -1.79
CA LYS A 66 1.15 -7.53 -1.09
C LYS A 66 1.56 -7.27 0.35
N VAL A 67 0.64 -7.45 1.27
CA VAL A 67 0.83 -7.21 2.70
C VAL A 67 0.47 -8.47 3.50
N GLY A 68 1.02 -8.60 4.71
CA GLY A 68 0.72 -9.71 5.61
C GLY A 68 1.43 -9.55 6.94
N GLY A 69 1.05 -10.37 7.91
CA GLY A 69 1.69 -10.43 9.22
C GLY A 69 3.15 -10.92 9.16
N ILE A 70 3.78 -11.01 10.33
CA ILE A 70 5.21 -11.40 10.47
C ILE A 70 5.47 -12.78 9.86
N LEU A 71 4.60 -13.76 10.12
CA LEU A 71 4.75 -15.12 9.60
C LEU A 71 4.76 -15.12 8.06
N ALA A 72 3.79 -14.47 7.43
CA ALA A 72 3.69 -14.40 5.98
C ALA A 72 4.91 -13.71 5.34
N ASN A 73 5.35 -12.59 5.92
CA ASN A 73 6.53 -11.87 5.46
C ASN A 73 7.79 -12.73 5.54
N ASN A 74 7.99 -13.42 6.65
CA ASN A 74 9.16 -14.26 6.86
C ASN A 74 9.14 -15.54 6.01
N THR A 75 7.96 -16.05 5.67
CA THR A 75 7.79 -17.27 4.83
C THR A 75 7.92 -16.97 3.33
N TYR A 76 7.29 -15.90 2.86
CA TYR A 76 7.17 -15.61 1.42
C TYR A 76 8.05 -14.44 0.96
N LYS A 77 9.28 -14.36 1.47
CA LYS A 77 10.22 -13.25 1.27
C LYS A 77 10.36 -12.79 -0.19
N ALA A 78 10.69 -13.72 -1.08
CA ALA A 78 10.90 -13.40 -2.49
C ALA A 78 9.63 -12.85 -3.15
N SER A 79 8.46 -13.43 -2.89
CA SER A 79 7.22 -12.98 -3.49
C SER A 79 6.71 -11.66 -2.89
N PHE A 80 7.00 -11.36 -1.61
CA PHE A 80 6.72 -10.03 -1.05
C PHE A 80 7.54 -8.94 -1.73
N MET A 81 8.83 -9.21 -1.95
CA MET A 81 9.70 -8.27 -2.66
C MET A 81 9.28 -8.11 -4.13
N TYR A 82 9.17 -9.20 -4.86
CA TYR A 82 8.87 -9.19 -6.30
C TYR A 82 7.52 -8.54 -6.60
N ASP A 83 6.45 -8.98 -5.94
CA ASP A 83 5.10 -8.48 -6.21
C ASP A 83 5.00 -6.97 -5.91
N ASN A 84 5.57 -6.51 -4.79
CA ASN A 84 5.53 -5.09 -4.43
C ASN A 84 6.37 -4.22 -5.36
N LEU A 85 7.59 -4.65 -5.72
CA LEU A 85 8.42 -3.95 -6.69
C LEU A 85 7.72 -3.85 -8.05
N SER A 86 7.14 -4.95 -8.55
CA SER A 86 6.44 -4.96 -9.83
C SER A 86 5.25 -4.01 -9.83
N ILE A 87 4.39 -4.06 -8.79
CA ILE A 87 3.22 -3.18 -8.67
C ILE A 87 3.63 -1.70 -8.69
N GLN A 88 4.56 -1.31 -7.82
CA GLN A 88 4.92 0.10 -7.66
C GLN A 88 5.70 0.63 -8.86
N ASN A 89 6.65 -0.13 -9.43
CA ASN A 89 7.40 0.27 -10.60
C ASN A 89 6.47 0.54 -11.79
N ASN A 90 5.56 -0.38 -12.07
CA ASN A 90 4.64 -0.24 -13.18
C ASN A 90 3.71 0.97 -13.00
N VAL A 91 3.11 1.12 -11.82
CA VAL A 91 2.13 2.21 -11.59
C VAL A 91 2.82 3.58 -11.54
N ILE A 92 3.96 3.72 -10.84
CA ILE A 92 4.67 5.00 -10.73
C ILE A 92 5.20 5.42 -12.12
N HIS A 93 5.80 4.49 -12.88
CA HIS A 93 6.29 4.80 -14.21
C HIS A 93 5.15 5.15 -15.20
N ALA A 94 4.06 4.39 -15.19
CA ALA A 94 2.89 4.69 -16.04
C ALA A 94 2.25 6.04 -15.67
N ALA A 95 2.20 6.40 -14.39
CA ALA A 95 1.72 7.70 -13.93
C ALA A 95 2.56 8.86 -14.50
N TYR A 96 3.88 8.73 -14.50
CA TYR A 96 4.79 9.69 -15.15
C TYR A 96 4.54 9.77 -16.66
N LYS A 97 4.56 8.63 -17.35
CA LYS A 97 4.39 8.57 -18.82
C LYS A 97 3.06 9.19 -19.29
N ASN A 98 2.03 9.14 -18.45
CA ASN A 98 0.69 9.66 -18.76
C ASN A 98 0.37 11.00 -18.07
N HIS A 99 1.40 11.71 -17.59
CA HIS A 99 1.28 13.06 -17.04
C HIS A 99 0.25 13.20 -15.91
N VAL A 100 0.20 12.20 -15.01
CA VAL A 100 -0.65 12.25 -13.82
C VAL A 100 -0.33 13.49 -12.99
N ASN A 101 -1.32 14.30 -12.65
CA ASN A 101 -1.15 15.56 -11.91
C ASN A 101 -0.56 15.34 -10.51
N LYS A 102 -0.98 14.26 -9.81
CA LYS A 102 -0.41 13.87 -8.52
C LYS A 102 -0.58 12.38 -8.27
N LEU A 103 0.48 11.75 -7.76
CA LEU A 103 0.46 10.40 -7.24
C LEU A 103 0.77 10.40 -5.74
N LEU A 104 -0.03 9.66 -4.97
CA LEU A 104 0.23 9.36 -3.57
C LEU A 104 0.57 7.88 -3.43
N PHE A 105 1.79 7.59 -2.98
CA PHE A 105 2.27 6.25 -2.67
C PHE A 105 2.13 5.96 -1.17
N LEU A 106 1.48 4.85 -0.82
CA LEU A 106 1.45 4.38 0.56
C LEU A 106 2.72 3.57 0.87
N GLY A 107 3.61 4.17 1.62
CA GLY A 107 4.77 3.53 2.22
C GLY A 107 4.37 2.65 3.42
N SER A 108 5.27 2.51 4.37
CA SER A 108 5.05 1.77 5.63
C SER A 108 6.10 2.20 6.64
N SER A 109 5.76 2.23 7.93
CA SER A 109 6.72 2.51 8.99
C SER A 109 7.84 1.46 9.13
N CYS A 110 7.68 0.26 8.56
CA CYS A 110 8.71 -0.77 8.56
C CYS A 110 9.97 -0.43 7.74
N ILE A 111 9.96 0.68 6.99
CA ILE A 111 11.12 1.18 6.25
C ILE A 111 12.21 1.75 7.16
N TYR A 112 11.88 2.05 8.39
CA TYR A 112 12.83 2.59 9.35
C TYR A 112 13.66 1.49 10.02
N PRO A 113 14.89 1.81 10.47
CA PRO A 113 15.74 0.85 11.16
C PRO A 113 15.04 0.22 12.35
N LYS A 114 15.35 -1.05 12.62
CA LYS A 114 14.80 -1.82 13.74
C LYS A 114 14.99 -1.11 15.09
N PHE A 115 16.13 -0.49 15.30
CA PHE A 115 16.51 0.17 16.53
C PHE A 115 16.60 1.70 16.38
N ALA A 116 15.78 2.28 15.52
CA ALA A 116 15.70 3.74 15.40
C ALA A 116 15.24 4.38 16.72
N ASP A 117 15.81 5.53 17.03
CA ASP A 117 15.43 6.32 18.21
C ASP A 117 13.94 6.69 18.19
N GLN A 118 13.31 6.73 19.37
CA GLN A 118 11.90 7.11 19.51
C GLN A 118 11.78 8.54 20.05
N PRO A 119 10.92 9.39 19.45
CA PRO A 119 10.07 9.13 18.27
C PRO A 119 10.90 9.03 16.99
N ILE A 120 10.53 8.09 16.10
CA ILE A 120 11.22 7.88 14.82
C ILE A 120 11.10 9.14 13.96
N ARG A 121 12.22 9.59 13.41
CA ARG A 121 12.30 10.72 12.48
C ARG A 121 12.48 10.24 11.04
N GLU A 122 12.07 11.05 10.08
CA GLU A 122 12.20 10.72 8.64
C GLU A 122 13.67 10.52 8.23
N GLU A 123 14.59 11.25 8.84
CA GLU A 123 16.04 11.17 8.61
C GLU A 123 16.66 9.83 9.04
N SER A 124 15.95 9.05 9.86
CA SER A 124 16.39 7.71 10.25
C SER A 124 16.34 6.70 9.10
N LEU A 125 15.73 7.06 7.97
CA LEU A 125 15.65 6.17 6.81
C LEU A 125 17.05 5.80 6.30
N LEU A 126 17.32 4.49 6.17
CA LEU A 126 18.59 3.92 5.67
C LEU A 126 19.82 4.21 6.54
N THR A 127 19.65 4.54 7.81
CA THR A 127 20.79 4.79 8.73
C THR A 127 21.31 3.52 9.41
N SER A 128 20.52 2.44 9.45
CA SER A 128 20.90 1.17 10.06
C SER A 128 20.05 0.02 9.53
N GLU A 129 20.24 -1.19 10.07
CA GLU A 129 19.59 -2.43 9.66
C GLU A 129 18.06 -2.40 9.86
N LEU A 130 17.34 -3.02 8.92
CA LEU A 130 15.90 -3.22 8.97
C LEU A 130 15.54 -4.40 9.89
N GLU A 131 14.26 -4.53 10.23
CA GLU A 131 13.76 -5.73 10.90
C GLU A 131 13.81 -6.94 9.94
N PRO A 132 14.61 -8.00 10.23
CA PRO A 132 14.87 -9.10 9.30
C PRO A 132 13.62 -9.87 8.86
N THR A 133 12.58 -9.91 9.69
CA THR A 133 11.36 -10.69 9.39
C THR A 133 10.51 -10.05 8.29
N ASN A 134 10.62 -8.74 8.09
CA ASN A 134 9.89 -8.02 7.05
C ASN A 134 10.79 -7.23 6.08
N GLU A 135 12.10 -7.45 6.15
CA GLU A 135 13.10 -6.74 5.33
C GLU A 135 12.76 -6.72 3.83
N PRO A 136 12.35 -7.83 3.17
CA PRO A 136 12.04 -7.81 1.74
C PRO A 136 10.88 -6.86 1.39
N TYR A 137 9.86 -6.78 2.25
CA TYR A 137 8.76 -5.83 2.10
C TYR A 137 9.24 -4.39 2.34
N ALA A 138 10.03 -4.18 3.39
CA ALA A 138 10.58 -2.87 3.73
C ALA A 138 11.46 -2.31 2.60
N ILE A 139 12.37 -3.13 2.04
CA ILE A 139 13.21 -2.75 0.89
C ILE A 139 12.34 -2.36 -0.31
N ALA A 140 11.30 -3.14 -0.62
CA ALA A 140 10.40 -2.79 -1.71
C ALA A 140 9.72 -1.43 -1.45
N LYS A 141 9.26 -1.17 -0.22
CA LYS A 141 8.64 0.12 0.13
C LYS A 141 9.62 1.28 0.09
N ILE A 142 10.87 1.10 0.53
CA ILE A 142 11.94 2.08 0.38
C ILE A 142 12.18 2.40 -1.10
N ALA A 143 12.26 1.39 -1.96
CA ALA A 143 12.45 1.58 -3.39
C ALA A 143 11.31 2.42 -4.01
N GLY A 144 10.04 2.15 -3.66
CA GLY A 144 8.90 2.93 -4.14
C GLY A 144 8.91 4.39 -3.66
N LEU A 145 9.27 4.62 -2.39
CA LEU A 145 9.46 5.96 -1.83
C LEU A 145 10.56 6.71 -2.59
N LYS A 146 11.72 6.09 -2.76
CA LYS A 146 12.85 6.69 -3.50
C LYS A 146 12.51 6.92 -4.97
N MET A 147 11.77 6.02 -5.59
CA MET A 147 11.27 6.21 -6.95
C MET A 147 10.40 7.47 -7.04
N CYS A 148 9.43 7.67 -6.15
CA CYS A 148 8.63 8.91 -6.10
C CYS A 148 9.52 10.15 -5.91
N GLN A 149 10.52 10.09 -5.03
CA GLN A 149 11.46 11.18 -4.79
C GLN A 149 12.23 11.50 -6.08
N PHE A 150 12.86 10.51 -6.74
CA PHE A 150 13.69 10.73 -7.93
C PHE A 150 12.87 11.17 -9.15
N TYR A 151 11.60 10.73 -9.28
CA TYR A 151 10.72 11.27 -10.31
C TYR A 151 10.35 12.74 -10.08
N ARG A 152 10.28 13.18 -8.82
CA ARG A 152 10.13 14.62 -8.50
C ARG A 152 11.38 15.40 -8.86
N GLU A 153 12.57 14.91 -8.47
CA GLU A 153 13.84 15.58 -8.68
C GLU A 153 14.21 15.67 -10.17
N GLN A 154 13.96 14.62 -10.93
CA GLN A 154 14.39 14.53 -12.34
C GLN A 154 13.36 15.09 -13.32
N TYR A 155 12.07 14.90 -13.04
CA TYR A 155 10.98 15.16 -13.99
C TYR A 155 9.92 16.12 -13.46
N ASP A 156 10.14 16.74 -12.30
CA ASP A 156 9.17 17.64 -11.63
C ASP A 156 7.78 17.03 -11.40
N CYS A 157 7.71 15.72 -11.22
CA CYS A 157 6.47 15.01 -10.95
C CYS A 157 5.97 15.35 -9.55
N ASN A 158 4.67 15.63 -9.39
CA ASN A 158 4.06 15.81 -8.08
C ASN A 158 3.71 14.48 -7.43
N PHE A 159 4.74 13.66 -7.15
CA PHE A 159 4.59 12.36 -6.51
C PHE A 159 5.02 12.47 -5.05
N ILE A 160 4.16 12.03 -4.14
CA ILE A 160 4.38 12.07 -2.69
C ILE A 160 4.22 10.68 -2.08
N SER A 161 4.91 10.48 -0.96
CA SER A 161 4.81 9.23 -0.18
C SER A 161 4.30 9.54 1.22
N LEU A 162 3.42 8.68 1.75
CA LEU A 162 2.97 8.72 3.14
C LEU A 162 3.43 7.46 3.86
N MET A 163 3.85 7.62 5.12
CA MET A 163 4.28 6.52 6.00
C MET A 163 3.20 6.22 7.03
N PRO A 164 2.16 5.43 6.70
CA PRO A 164 1.20 5.02 7.70
C PRO A 164 1.86 4.10 8.72
N THR A 165 1.48 4.27 9.97
CA THR A 165 1.79 3.31 11.03
C THR A 165 0.88 2.07 10.90
N ASN A 166 0.77 1.25 11.95
CA ASN A 166 -0.13 0.09 11.93
C ASN A 166 -1.59 0.55 11.87
N LEU A 167 -2.18 0.44 10.71
CA LEU A 167 -3.57 0.75 10.46
C LEU A 167 -4.46 -0.44 10.85
N TYR A 168 -5.69 -0.17 11.22
CA TYR A 168 -6.75 -1.15 11.44
C TYR A 168 -8.11 -0.55 11.07
N GLY A 169 -9.09 -1.38 10.77
CA GLY A 169 -10.43 -0.89 10.44
C GLY A 169 -11.23 -1.80 9.51
N PRO A 170 -12.36 -1.30 8.97
CA PRO A 170 -13.19 -2.04 8.05
C PRO A 170 -12.42 -2.52 6.81
N ASN A 171 -12.70 -3.75 6.39
CA ASN A 171 -12.03 -4.46 5.29
C ASN A 171 -10.56 -4.85 5.58
N ASP A 172 -10.20 -4.94 6.87
CA ASP A 172 -8.93 -5.55 7.26
C ASP A 172 -8.93 -7.06 7.01
N ASN A 173 -7.74 -7.66 7.03
CA ASN A 173 -7.58 -9.10 6.94
C ASN A 173 -7.68 -9.72 8.33
N PHE A 174 -8.69 -10.59 8.55
CA PHE A 174 -8.90 -11.31 9.81
C PHE A 174 -8.45 -12.78 9.75
N ASP A 175 -7.65 -13.17 8.77
CA ASP A 175 -7.06 -14.51 8.69
C ASP A 175 -6.07 -14.73 9.84
N LEU A 176 -6.20 -15.88 10.55
CA LEU A 176 -5.42 -16.12 11.77
C LEU A 176 -3.91 -16.32 11.52
N GLU A 177 -3.53 -16.72 10.32
CA GLU A 177 -2.12 -17.00 9.97
C GLU A 177 -1.45 -15.81 9.27
N ASN A 178 -2.22 -15.04 8.49
CA ASN A 178 -1.69 -14.03 7.58
C ASN A 178 -2.03 -12.58 7.98
N SER A 179 -2.88 -12.37 9.00
CA SER A 179 -3.27 -11.03 9.44
C SER A 179 -2.25 -10.40 10.41
N HIS A 180 -2.41 -9.10 10.62
CA HIS A 180 -1.72 -8.40 11.69
C HIS A 180 -2.29 -8.76 13.07
N VAL A 181 -1.56 -8.44 14.13
CA VAL A 181 -1.89 -8.83 15.51
C VAL A 181 -3.29 -8.38 15.94
N LEU A 182 -3.65 -7.10 15.69
CA LEU A 182 -4.92 -6.56 16.15
C LEU A 182 -6.13 -7.27 15.54
N PRO A 183 -6.27 -7.42 14.22
CA PRO A 183 -7.38 -8.16 13.62
C PRO A 183 -7.40 -9.65 14.00
N ALA A 184 -6.23 -10.30 14.15
CA ALA A 184 -6.15 -11.66 14.63
C ALA A 184 -6.73 -11.80 16.06
N LEU A 185 -6.35 -10.92 16.98
CA LEU A 185 -6.85 -10.90 18.33
C LEU A 185 -8.36 -10.63 18.39
N LEU A 186 -8.85 -9.65 17.63
CA LEU A 186 -10.28 -9.36 17.53
C LEU A 186 -11.08 -10.60 17.11
N ARG A 187 -10.60 -11.31 16.09
CA ARG A 187 -11.23 -12.56 15.65
C ARG A 187 -11.17 -13.64 16.73
N LYS A 188 -10.00 -13.87 17.34
CA LYS A 188 -9.84 -14.88 18.40
C LYS A 188 -10.78 -14.63 19.58
N PHE A 189 -10.85 -13.38 20.07
CA PHE A 189 -11.76 -13.04 21.17
C PHE A 189 -13.23 -13.18 20.78
N HIS A 190 -13.59 -12.79 19.56
CA HIS A 190 -14.97 -12.94 19.07
C HIS A 190 -15.38 -14.42 18.98
N GLU A 191 -14.54 -15.26 18.37
CA GLU A 191 -14.79 -16.71 18.26
C GLU A 191 -14.83 -17.40 19.63
N ALA A 192 -13.93 -17.05 20.55
CA ALA A 192 -13.94 -17.58 21.91
C ALA A 192 -15.23 -17.21 22.65
N LYS A 193 -15.74 -15.99 22.51
CA LYS A 193 -17.01 -15.56 23.08
C LYS A 193 -18.19 -16.35 22.53
N ILE A 194 -18.26 -16.56 21.21
CA ILE A 194 -19.33 -17.33 20.57
C ILE A 194 -19.29 -18.79 21.04
N ASN A 195 -18.10 -19.38 21.07
CA ASN A 195 -17.89 -20.79 21.45
C ASN A 195 -17.86 -21.01 22.96
N LYS A 196 -18.06 -19.94 23.77
CA LYS A 196 -17.99 -19.96 25.25
C LYS A 196 -16.70 -20.54 25.80
N ASN A 197 -15.58 -20.31 25.13
CA ASN A 197 -14.27 -20.73 25.61
C ASN A 197 -13.86 -19.85 26.81
N SER A 198 -13.25 -20.45 27.81
CA SER A 198 -12.78 -19.73 29.02
C SER A 198 -11.47 -18.96 28.82
N SER A 199 -10.74 -19.25 27.75
CA SER A 199 -9.44 -18.62 27.42
C SER A 199 -9.24 -18.49 25.92
N VAL A 200 -8.36 -17.59 25.52
CA VAL A 200 -7.91 -17.38 24.15
C VAL A 200 -6.42 -17.68 24.10
N ILE A 201 -6.00 -18.53 23.15
CA ILE A 201 -4.61 -18.93 22.93
C ILE A 201 -4.11 -18.30 21.63
#